data_bb45b82a78f1833901b4fe78eb4fecb7
#
_entry.id   bb45b82a78f1833901b4fe78eb4fecb7
#
_cell.length_a   1.000
_cell.length_b   1.000
_cell.length_c   1.000
_cell.angle_alpha   90.00
_cell.angle_beta   90.00
_cell.angle_gamma   90.00
#
_symmetry.space_group_name_H-M   'P 1'
#
loop_
_entity.id
_entity.type
_entity.pdbx_description
1 polymer ?
#
loop_
_entity_poly.entity_id
_entity_poly.type
_entity_poly.pdbx_seq_one_letter_code
_entity_poly.pdbx_strand_id
1 'polypeptide(L)'
;MKNYVLGAAGALGMFLAVAAAVDAQAPGDRQSLEKAAATNTQLGLEYMRQGNLEAARDKIEKAVRQNPHTAETQMAAGFLYDRLGDQRKALSHYEEAAKLGKDNPDVLNNVAVYLCRNGDRKRGEQYFLKAVASPLYKTPEVGYTNAGRCARADGRAKDAEQYFRKALSLNADQADALLQMAQLGHEGGTDLQARAFLQRYLAVAPATAEALWLGYGIERSMGDIGQAGEYARRLKVEFARSEETELLLKQESGRP
;
A
#
# COMPACT_ATOMS: atom_id res chain seq x y z
N MET A 1 87.85 9.22 -26.78
CA MET A 1 87.67 8.58 -28.07
C MET A 1 86.32 8.04 -28.25
N LYS A 2 85.71 8.44 -29.31
CA LYS A 2 84.44 8.00 -29.93
C LYS A 2 83.15 8.05 -29.10
N ASN A 3 82.39 9.10 -29.40
CA ASN A 3 80.96 9.29 -29.20
C ASN A 3 80.16 8.29 -30.01
N TYR A 4 79.04 7.78 -29.42
CA TYR A 4 77.87 7.31 -30.18
C TYR A 4 76.64 7.85 -29.56
N VAL A 5 75.97 8.71 -30.34
CA VAL A 5 74.61 9.18 -30.13
C VAL A 5 73.68 8.12 -30.70
N LEU A 6 72.73 7.70 -29.92
CA LEU A 6 71.58 6.89 -30.41
C LEU A 6 70.24 7.63 -30.06
N GLY A 7 69.59 7.94 -31.14
CA GLY A 7 68.34 8.71 -31.10
C GLY A 7 67.18 7.90 -30.54
N ALA A 8 66.35 8.58 -29.74
CA ALA A 8 65.11 8.08 -29.27
C ALA A 8 64.00 8.38 -30.30
N ALA A 9 63.42 7.34 -30.88
CA ALA A 9 62.23 7.43 -31.70
C ALA A 9 60.99 7.53 -30.78
N GLY A 10 60.33 8.67 -30.83
CA GLY A 10 59.08 8.89 -30.12
C GLY A 10 57.92 8.14 -30.76
N ALA A 11 57.35 7.21 -30.05
CA ALA A 11 56.08 6.62 -30.41
C ALA A 11 54.93 7.50 -29.86
N LEU A 12 54.31 8.21 -30.79
CA LEU A 12 53.12 9.01 -30.53
C LEU A 12 51.93 8.05 -30.37
N GLY A 13 51.61 7.69 -29.14
CA GLY A 13 50.41 6.91 -28.81
C GLY A 13 49.14 7.76 -29.04
N MET A 14 48.43 7.42 -30.09
CA MET A 14 47.12 8.01 -30.40
C MET A 14 46.08 7.41 -29.42
N PHE A 15 45.79 8.13 -28.35
CA PHE A 15 44.65 7.81 -27.51
C PHE A 15 43.34 8.17 -28.26
N LEU A 16 42.71 7.15 -28.86
CA LEU A 16 41.33 7.23 -29.31
C LEU A 16 40.44 7.32 -28.08
N ALA A 17 40.02 8.56 -27.75
CA ALA A 17 38.92 8.79 -26.83
C ALA A 17 37.64 8.31 -27.53
N VAL A 18 37.17 7.13 -27.20
CA VAL A 18 35.80 6.70 -27.49
C VAL A 18 34.89 7.56 -26.61
N ALA A 19 34.48 8.69 -27.15
CA ALA A 19 33.37 9.45 -26.56
C ALA A 19 32.14 8.56 -26.68
N ALA A 20 31.65 8.01 -25.55
CA ALA A 20 30.34 7.42 -25.46
C ALA A 20 29.34 8.52 -25.87
N ALA A 21 28.77 8.38 -27.06
CA ALA A 21 27.63 9.18 -27.50
C ALA A 21 26.48 8.86 -26.55
N VAL A 22 26.27 9.69 -25.55
CA VAL A 22 25.01 9.75 -24.83
C VAL A 22 24.01 10.21 -25.89
N ASP A 23 23.13 9.30 -26.31
CA ASP A 23 22.00 9.58 -27.20
C ASP A 23 21.19 10.75 -26.59
N ALA A 24 21.51 11.94 -26.98
CA ALA A 24 20.73 13.13 -26.69
C ALA A 24 19.50 13.11 -27.61
N GLN A 25 18.46 12.39 -27.17
CA GLN A 25 17.15 12.40 -27.84
C GLN A 25 16.69 13.85 -28.01
N ALA A 26 16.19 14.19 -29.21
CA ALA A 26 15.64 15.50 -29.48
C ALA A 26 14.53 15.83 -28.46
N PRO A 27 14.42 17.08 -27.97
CA PRO A 27 13.42 17.45 -26.94
C PRO A 27 11.98 17.03 -27.30
N GLY A 28 11.61 17.05 -28.58
CA GLY A 28 10.31 16.61 -29.07
C GLY A 28 10.06 15.10 -28.91
N ASP A 29 11.09 14.29 -29.11
CA ASP A 29 10.99 12.82 -28.95
C ASP A 29 10.83 12.44 -27.49
N ARG A 30 11.54 13.13 -26.58
CA ARG A 30 11.42 12.90 -25.15
C ARG A 30 10.02 13.22 -24.63
N GLN A 31 9.45 14.36 -24.99
CA GLN A 31 8.08 14.72 -24.60
C GLN A 31 7.03 13.72 -25.15
N SER A 32 7.25 13.23 -26.35
CA SER A 32 6.38 12.19 -26.95
C SER A 32 6.45 10.88 -26.16
N LEU A 33 7.65 10.45 -25.76
CA LEU A 33 7.84 9.24 -24.93
C LEU A 33 7.24 9.39 -23.54
N GLU A 34 7.36 10.55 -22.91
CA GLU A 34 6.75 10.84 -21.60
C GLU A 34 5.21 10.73 -21.67
N LYS A 35 4.58 11.34 -22.69
CA LYS A 35 3.14 11.22 -22.91
C LYS A 35 2.71 9.78 -23.19
N ALA A 36 3.47 9.07 -24.02
CA ALA A 36 3.20 7.66 -24.33
C ALA A 36 3.34 6.78 -23.10
N ALA A 37 4.34 7.01 -22.24
CA ALA A 37 4.51 6.31 -20.98
C ALA A 37 3.31 6.56 -20.03
N ALA A 38 2.90 7.81 -19.86
CA ALA A 38 1.74 8.14 -19.03
C ALA A 38 0.47 7.43 -19.52
N THR A 39 0.21 7.45 -20.85
CA THR A 39 -0.93 6.75 -21.44
C THR A 39 -0.85 5.24 -21.21
N ASN A 40 0.31 4.63 -21.45
CA ASN A 40 0.49 3.19 -21.22
C ASN A 40 0.37 2.82 -19.74
N THR A 41 0.83 3.68 -18.81
CA THR A 41 0.63 3.49 -17.36
C THR A 41 -0.85 3.45 -17.01
N GLN A 42 -1.64 4.42 -17.49
CA GLN A 42 -3.08 4.46 -17.24
C GLN A 42 -3.82 3.26 -17.82
N LEU A 43 -3.53 2.89 -19.07
CA LEU A 43 -4.11 1.69 -19.71
C LEU A 43 -3.75 0.41 -18.93
N GLY A 44 -2.51 0.29 -18.49
CA GLY A 44 -2.07 -0.85 -17.68
C GLY A 44 -2.80 -0.94 -16.34
N LEU A 45 -2.98 0.17 -15.65
CA LEU A 45 -3.77 0.23 -14.41
C LEU A 45 -5.25 -0.14 -14.66
N GLU A 46 -5.81 0.29 -15.80
CA GLU A 46 -7.18 -0.09 -16.18
C GLU A 46 -7.30 -1.59 -16.42
N TYR A 47 -6.38 -2.20 -17.18
CA TYR A 47 -6.35 -3.63 -17.39
C TYR A 47 -6.18 -4.42 -16.08
N MET A 48 -5.39 -3.90 -15.14
CA MET A 48 -5.29 -4.51 -13.80
C MET A 48 -6.62 -4.48 -13.04
N ARG A 49 -7.41 -3.39 -13.15
CA ARG A 49 -8.76 -3.31 -12.55
C ARG A 49 -9.71 -4.34 -13.14
N GLN A 50 -9.59 -4.61 -14.43
CA GLN A 50 -10.36 -5.61 -15.15
C GLN A 50 -9.88 -7.05 -14.91
N GLY A 51 -8.78 -7.25 -14.17
CA GLY A 51 -8.17 -8.56 -13.93
C GLY A 51 -7.35 -9.09 -15.11
N ASN A 52 -7.20 -8.33 -16.20
CA ASN A 52 -6.40 -8.72 -17.36
C ASN A 52 -4.92 -8.39 -17.13
N LEU A 53 -4.26 -9.26 -16.36
CA LEU A 53 -2.86 -9.05 -15.96
C LEU A 53 -1.87 -9.16 -17.13
N GLU A 54 -2.19 -9.91 -18.19
CA GLU A 54 -1.33 -10.02 -19.37
C GLU A 54 -1.29 -8.71 -20.15
N ALA A 55 -2.45 -8.13 -20.47
CA ALA A 55 -2.54 -6.84 -21.15
C ALA A 55 -1.96 -5.71 -20.26
N ALA A 56 -2.19 -5.78 -18.94
CA ALA A 56 -1.61 -4.84 -17.98
C ALA A 56 -0.08 -4.87 -18.04
N ARG A 57 0.51 -6.08 -18.08
CA ARG A 57 1.96 -6.26 -18.15
C ARG A 57 2.54 -5.65 -19.43
N ASP A 58 1.94 -5.92 -20.59
CA ASP A 58 2.40 -5.32 -21.86
C ASP A 58 2.45 -3.80 -21.78
N LYS A 59 1.38 -3.17 -21.26
CA LYS A 59 1.29 -1.71 -21.18
C LYS A 59 2.27 -1.13 -20.14
N ILE A 60 2.33 -1.70 -18.96
CA ILE A 60 3.18 -1.17 -17.88
C ILE A 60 4.67 -1.36 -18.19
N GLU A 61 5.08 -2.53 -18.70
CA GLU A 61 6.47 -2.74 -19.13
C GLU A 61 6.86 -1.79 -20.28
N LYS A 62 5.93 -1.52 -21.21
CA LYS A 62 6.13 -0.52 -22.25
C LYS A 62 6.30 0.88 -21.68
N ALA A 63 5.47 1.26 -20.71
CA ALA A 63 5.58 2.54 -20.02
C ALA A 63 6.95 2.70 -19.32
N VAL A 64 7.40 1.66 -18.60
CA VAL A 64 8.72 1.64 -17.94
C VAL A 64 9.86 1.81 -18.96
N ARG A 65 9.78 1.16 -20.13
CA ARG A 65 10.80 1.34 -21.19
C ARG A 65 10.78 2.74 -21.78
N GLN A 66 9.61 3.38 -21.89
CA GLN A 66 9.44 4.72 -22.46
C GLN A 66 9.87 5.84 -21.51
N ASN A 67 9.52 5.70 -20.22
CA ASN A 67 9.94 6.64 -19.19
C ASN A 67 10.07 5.94 -17.81
N PRO A 68 11.26 5.45 -17.46
CA PRO A 68 11.51 4.80 -16.17
C PRO A 68 11.62 5.77 -14.99
N HIS A 69 11.65 7.08 -15.24
CA HIS A 69 12.02 8.11 -14.26
C HIS A 69 10.80 8.85 -13.68
N THR A 70 9.60 8.25 -13.70
CA THR A 70 8.43 8.80 -13.00
C THR A 70 7.99 7.87 -11.87
N ALA A 71 7.63 8.46 -10.73
CA ALA A 71 7.15 7.72 -9.58
C ALA A 71 5.88 6.93 -9.93
N GLU A 72 4.99 7.50 -10.75
CA GLU A 72 3.72 6.89 -11.17
C GLU A 72 3.95 5.62 -12.00
N THR A 73 4.86 5.66 -12.96
CA THR A 73 5.19 4.49 -13.81
C THR A 73 5.83 3.38 -12.97
N GLN A 74 6.76 3.73 -12.09
CA GLN A 74 7.38 2.78 -11.18
C GLN A 74 6.38 2.21 -10.17
N MET A 75 5.48 3.03 -9.65
CA MET A 75 4.39 2.59 -8.79
C MET A 75 3.47 1.58 -9.48
N ALA A 76 3.06 1.87 -10.73
CA ALA A 76 2.23 0.97 -11.51
C ALA A 76 2.93 -0.39 -11.78
N ALA A 77 4.24 -0.37 -12.04
CA ALA A 77 5.04 -1.58 -12.17
C ALA A 77 5.12 -2.35 -10.85
N GLY A 78 5.30 -1.66 -9.73
CA GLY A 78 5.24 -2.26 -8.39
C GLY A 78 3.91 -2.97 -8.14
N PHE A 79 2.78 -2.32 -8.40
CA PHE A 79 1.44 -2.92 -8.29
C PHE A 79 1.26 -4.14 -9.20
N LEU A 80 1.73 -4.05 -10.45
CA LEU A 80 1.64 -5.17 -11.40
C LEU A 80 2.37 -6.40 -10.88
N TYR A 81 3.66 -6.25 -10.53
CA TYR A 81 4.48 -7.38 -10.10
C TYR A 81 4.04 -7.96 -8.77
N ASP A 82 3.47 -7.13 -7.88
CA ASP A 82 2.82 -7.58 -6.66
C ASP A 82 1.60 -8.47 -6.97
N ARG A 83 0.75 -8.08 -7.92
CA ARG A 83 -0.40 -8.89 -8.38
C ARG A 83 0.03 -10.17 -9.11
N LEU A 84 1.17 -10.17 -9.76
CA LEU A 84 1.78 -11.34 -10.41
C LEU A 84 2.53 -12.25 -9.44
N GLY A 85 2.70 -11.86 -8.17
CA GLY A 85 3.42 -12.62 -7.15
C GLY A 85 4.96 -12.51 -7.26
N ASP A 86 5.50 -11.67 -8.15
CA ASP A 86 6.95 -11.42 -8.24
C ASP A 86 7.36 -10.34 -7.22
N GLN A 87 7.49 -10.77 -5.97
CA GLN A 87 7.81 -9.87 -4.85
C GLN A 87 9.14 -9.14 -5.03
N ARG A 88 10.14 -9.77 -5.68
CA ARG A 88 11.45 -9.14 -5.90
C ARG A 88 11.33 -7.95 -6.85
N LYS A 89 10.64 -8.12 -7.99
CA LYS A 89 10.41 -7.03 -8.93
C LYS A 89 9.50 -5.97 -8.33
N ALA A 90 8.44 -6.38 -7.63
CA ALA A 90 7.55 -5.45 -6.95
C ALA A 90 8.31 -4.53 -5.99
N LEU A 91 9.13 -5.10 -5.11
CA LEU A 91 9.95 -4.32 -4.16
C LEU A 91 10.88 -3.34 -4.89
N SER A 92 11.60 -3.80 -5.92
CA SER A 92 12.51 -2.94 -6.70
C SER A 92 11.80 -1.74 -7.31
N HIS A 93 10.62 -1.95 -7.90
CA HIS A 93 9.83 -0.87 -8.49
C HIS A 93 9.25 0.08 -7.43
N TYR A 94 8.77 -0.45 -6.28
CA TYR A 94 8.30 0.39 -5.18
C TYR A 94 9.42 1.24 -4.55
N GLU A 95 10.64 0.69 -4.42
CA GLU A 95 11.79 1.44 -3.92
C GLU A 95 12.19 2.56 -4.88
N GLU A 96 12.20 2.30 -6.19
CA GLU A 96 12.46 3.35 -7.18
C GLU A 96 11.33 4.40 -7.18
N ALA A 97 10.07 4.00 -7.05
CA ALA A 97 8.95 4.92 -6.91
C ALA A 97 9.11 5.83 -5.68
N ALA A 98 9.50 5.27 -4.52
CA ALA A 98 9.74 6.06 -3.30
C ALA A 98 10.91 7.05 -3.44
N LYS A 99 11.94 6.67 -4.19
CA LYS A 99 13.10 7.53 -4.46
C LYS A 99 12.72 8.70 -5.38
N LEU A 100 11.99 8.42 -6.46
CA LEU A 100 11.51 9.43 -7.41
C LEU A 100 10.44 10.33 -6.81
N GLY A 101 9.53 9.76 -6.05
CA GLY A 101 8.42 10.44 -5.38
C GLY A 101 8.68 10.75 -3.91
N LYS A 102 9.93 11.03 -3.52
CA LYS A 102 10.36 11.19 -2.11
C LYS A 102 9.58 12.27 -1.33
N ASP A 103 9.00 13.22 -2.02
CA ASP A 103 8.23 14.33 -1.45
C ASP A 103 6.74 14.25 -1.79
N ASN A 104 6.32 13.18 -2.49
CA ASN A 104 4.92 12.90 -2.80
C ASN A 104 4.32 11.97 -1.74
N PRO A 105 3.42 12.47 -0.87
CA PRO A 105 2.87 11.69 0.23
C PRO A 105 2.03 10.50 -0.23
N ASP A 106 1.35 10.58 -1.38
CA ASP A 106 0.55 9.46 -1.91
C ASP A 106 1.45 8.30 -2.36
N VAL A 107 2.59 8.63 -2.99
CA VAL A 107 3.60 7.62 -3.36
C VAL A 107 4.16 6.95 -2.10
N LEU A 108 4.56 7.75 -1.10
CA LEU A 108 5.12 7.24 0.15
C LEU A 108 4.12 6.36 0.90
N ASN A 109 2.84 6.78 0.98
CA ASN A 109 1.79 5.98 1.61
C ASN A 109 1.60 4.62 0.89
N ASN A 110 1.55 4.61 -0.44
CA ASN A 110 1.35 3.37 -1.20
C ASN A 110 2.54 2.41 -1.08
N VAL A 111 3.78 2.93 -1.12
CA VAL A 111 4.98 2.13 -0.85
C VAL A 111 4.94 1.56 0.57
N ALA A 112 4.53 2.36 1.55
CA ALA A 112 4.40 1.94 2.93
C ALA A 112 3.39 0.79 3.11
N VAL A 113 2.24 0.85 2.43
CA VAL A 113 1.23 -0.23 2.41
C VAL A 113 1.86 -1.54 1.90
N TYR A 114 2.59 -1.46 0.79
CA TYR A 114 3.28 -2.65 0.25
C TYR A 114 4.30 -3.23 1.24
N LEU A 115 5.19 -2.40 1.78
CA LEU A 115 6.22 -2.84 2.72
C LEU A 115 5.61 -3.46 3.97
N CYS A 116 4.59 -2.84 4.52
CA CYS A 116 3.91 -3.32 5.72
C CYS A 116 3.26 -4.70 5.49
N ARG A 117 2.56 -4.88 4.38
CA ARG A 117 1.91 -6.14 4.02
C ARG A 117 2.93 -7.27 3.78
N ASN A 118 4.11 -6.94 3.24
CA ASN A 118 5.17 -7.91 2.93
C ASN A 118 6.20 -8.07 4.06
N GLY A 119 5.89 -7.62 5.27
CA GLY A 119 6.66 -7.92 6.50
C GLY A 119 7.72 -6.88 6.87
N ASP A 120 8.04 -5.91 6.01
CA ASP A 120 8.95 -4.81 6.35
C ASP A 120 8.19 -3.66 7.04
N ARG A 121 7.58 -3.99 8.18
CA ARG A 121 6.67 -3.11 8.91
C ARG A 121 7.36 -1.86 9.43
N LYS A 122 8.63 -1.98 9.83
CA LYS A 122 9.41 -0.85 10.35
C LYS A 122 9.64 0.21 9.27
N ARG A 123 10.05 -0.19 8.06
CA ARG A 123 10.19 0.74 6.93
C ARG A 123 8.84 1.28 6.47
N GLY A 124 7.82 0.42 6.42
CA GLY A 124 6.45 0.83 6.09
C GLY A 124 5.96 1.95 7.00
N GLU A 125 6.09 1.78 8.32
CA GLU A 125 5.72 2.81 9.30
C GLU A 125 6.48 4.13 9.09
N GLN A 126 7.79 4.07 8.85
CA GLN A 126 8.59 5.27 8.57
C GLN A 126 8.06 6.04 7.34
N TYR A 127 7.69 5.33 6.29
CA TYR A 127 7.11 5.97 5.09
C TYR A 127 5.71 6.53 5.36
N PHE A 128 4.86 5.85 6.14
CA PHE A 128 3.57 6.42 6.57
C PHE A 128 3.77 7.73 7.34
N LEU A 129 4.67 7.73 8.33
CA LEU A 129 4.94 8.93 9.13
C LEU A 129 5.51 10.07 8.28
N LYS A 130 6.36 9.76 7.30
CA LYS A 130 6.84 10.76 6.35
C LYS A 130 5.72 11.32 5.48
N ALA A 131 4.80 10.47 5.01
CA ALA A 131 3.66 10.89 4.22
C ALA A 131 2.74 11.85 5.00
N VAL A 132 2.35 11.48 6.23
CA VAL A 132 1.44 12.29 7.06
C VAL A 132 2.07 13.58 7.59
N ALA A 133 3.39 13.68 7.60
CA ALA A 133 4.11 14.92 7.92
C ALA A 133 4.07 15.94 6.78
N SER A 134 3.72 15.54 5.57
CA SER A 134 3.65 16.44 4.42
C SER A 134 2.38 17.29 4.46
N PRO A 135 2.49 18.63 4.39
CA PRO A 135 1.32 19.49 4.30
C PRO A 135 0.54 19.32 2.98
N LEU A 136 1.11 18.63 1.99
CA LEU A 136 0.47 18.35 0.71
C LEU A 136 -0.40 17.08 0.77
N TYR A 137 -0.34 16.30 1.85
CA TYR A 137 -1.14 15.09 1.97
C TYR A 137 -2.59 15.42 2.29
N LYS A 138 -3.49 15.14 1.35
CA LYS A 138 -4.89 15.53 1.44
C LYS A 138 -5.70 14.64 2.38
N THR A 139 -5.22 13.44 2.67
CA THR A 139 -5.92 12.44 3.49
C THR A 139 -5.01 11.87 4.58
N PRO A 140 -4.46 12.73 5.48
CA PRO A 140 -3.55 12.28 6.52
C PRO A 140 -4.21 11.30 7.50
N GLU A 141 -5.53 11.34 7.69
CA GLU A 141 -6.30 10.37 8.46
C GLU A 141 -6.20 8.95 7.88
N VAL A 142 -6.15 8.81 6.55
CA VAL A 142 -5.91 7.51 5.88
C VAL A 142 -4.48 7.02 6.15
N GLY A 143 -3.50 7.90 6.06
CA GLY A 143 -2.10 7.56 6.36
C GLY A 143 -1.92 7.08 7.80
N TYR A 144 -2.52 7.76 8.79
CA TYR A 144 -2.51 7.31 10.18
C TYR A 144 -3.27 5.99 10.38
N THR A 145 -4.40 5.79 9.70
CA THR A 145 -5.13 4.52 9.74
C THR A 145 -4.25 3.36 9.23
N ASN A 146 -3.56 3.57 8.13
CA ASN A 146 -2.64 2.57 7.57
C ASN A 146 -1.44 2.30 8.49
N ALA A 147 -0.85 3.34 9.10
CA ALA A 147 0.20 3.19 10.10
C ALA A 147 -0.29 2.37 11.31
N GLY A 148 -1.51 2.62 11.77
CA GLY A 148 -2.15 1.87 12.85
C GLY A 148 -2.35 0.39 12.50
N ARG A 149 -2.84 0.09 11.31
CA ARG A 149 -2.97 -1.30 10.82
C ARG A 149 -1.60 -2.00 10.74
N CYS A 150 -0.57 -1.28 10.30
CA CYS A 150 0.78 -1.79 10.26
C CYS A 150 1.32 -2.12 11.65
N ALA A 151 1.16 -1.22 12.62
CA ALA A 151 1.57 -1.42 14.00
C ALA A 151 0.80 -2.59 14.65
N ARG A 152 -0.52 -2.71 14.38
CA ARG A 152 -1.34 -3.82 14.86
C ARG A 152 -0.85 -5.16 14.31
N ALA A 153 -0.56 -5.25 13.01
CA ALA A 153 -0.02 -6.45 12.37
C ALA A 153 1.36 -6.85 12.93
N ASP A 154 2.08 -5.89 13.54
CA ASP A 154 3.36 -6.09 14.23
C ASP A 154 3.19 -6.41 15.72
N GLY A 155 1.97 -6.62 16.20
CA GLY A 155 1.64 -6.90 17.61
C GLY A 155 1.73 -5.67 18.54
N ARG A 156 1.92 -4.48 18.00
CA ARG A 156 2.07 -3.23 18.75
C ARG A 156 0.72 -2.53 18.94
N ALA A 157 -0.18 -3.17 19.72
CA ALA A 157 -1.55 -2.71 19.90
C ALA A 157 -1.66 -1.28 20.44
N LYS A 158 -0.76 -0.87 21.38
CA LYS A 158 -0.75 0.49 21.94
C LYS A 158 -0.39 1.56 20.90
N ASP A 159 0.59 1.28 20.04
CA ASP A 159 0.98 2.20 18.97
C ASP A 159 -0.14 2.28 17.92
N ALA A 160 -0.74 1.13 17.59
CA ALA A 160 -1.88 1.08 16.68
C ALA A 160 -3.05 1.95 17.19
N GLU A 161 -3.38 1.85 18.47
CA GLU A 161 -4.42 2.67 19.09
C GLU A 161 -4.11 4.18 18.98
N GLN A 162 -2.85 4.58 19.24
CA GLN A 162 -2.44 5.98 19.12
C GLN A 162 -2.62 6.49 17.67
N TYR A 163 -2.24 5.70 16.68
CA TYR A 163 -2.43 6.07 15.28
C TYR A 163 -3.90 6.16 14.88
N PHE A 164 -4.75 5.21 15.30
CA PHE A 164 -6.18 5.29 15.02
C PHE A 164 -6.85 6.48 15.72
N ARG A 165 -6.48 6.77 16.97
CA ARG A 165 -6.94 7.99 17.65
C ARG A 165 -6.51 9.26 16.92
N LYS A 166 -5.29 9.29 16.37
CA LYS A 166 -4.80 10.40 15.57
C LYS A 166 -5.62 10.53 14.27
N ALA A 167 -5.88 9.43 13.58
CA ALA A 167 -6.75 9.42 12.40
C ALA A 167 -8.15 9.99 12.74
N LEU A 168 -8.77 9.52 13.82
CA LEU A 168 -10.09 9.98 14.26
C LEU A 168 -10.11 11.44 14.77
N SER A 169 -8.98 11.98 15.21
CA SER A 169 -8.86 13.41 15.54
C SER A 169 -8.85 14.30 14.30
N LEU A 170 -8.44 13.77 13.15
CA LEU A 170 -8.43 14.48 11.86
C LEU A 170 -9.76 14.31 11.11
N ASN A 171 -10.30 13.11 11.16
CA ASN A 171 -11.62 12.79 10.60
C ASN A 171 -12.35 11.83 11.56
N ALA A 172 -13.32 12.37 12.30
CA ALA A 172 -14.09 11.62 13.30
C ALA A 172 -14.90 10.45 12.71
N ASP A 173 -15.21 10.52 11.41
CA ASP A 173 -16.01 9.56 10.64
C ASP A 173 -15.16 8.64 9.77
N GLN A 174 -13.85 8.56 10.03
CA GLN A 174 -12.96 7.63 9.32
C GLN A 174 -13.34 6.18 9.64
N ALA A 175 -14.13 5.57 8.75
CA ALA A 175 -14.76 4.27 8.96
C ALA A 175 -13.73 3.16 9.33
N ASP A 176 -12.65 3.05 8.56
CA ASP A 176 -11.62 2.03 8.83
C ASP A 176 -11.01 2.19 10.23
N ALA A 177 -10.72 3.42 10.66
CA ALA A 177 -10.17 3.67 11.98
C ALA A 177 -11.17 3.32 13.09
N LEU A 178 -12.47 3.61 12.88
CA LEU A 178 -13.53 3.24 13.82
C LEU A 178 -13.63 1.72 13.97
N LEU A 179 -13.64 0.98 12.87
CA LEU A 179 -13.69 -0.49 12.90
C LEU A 179 -12.44 -1.07 13.58
N GLN A 180 -11.25 -0.56 13.26
CA GLN A 180 -10.01 -1.00 13.90
C GLN A 180 -9.97 -0.71 15.42
N MET A 181 -10.52 0.43 15.86
CA MET A 181 -10.65 0.75 17.28
C MET A 181 -11.65 -0.19 17.99
N ALA A 182 -12.75 -0.56 17.32
CA ALA A 182 -13.69 -1.53 17.85
C ALA A 182 -13.04 -2.91 18.01
N GLN A 183 -12.29 -3.36 17.01
CA GLN A 183 -11.54 -4.62 17.07
C GLN A 183 -10.51 -4.64 18.21
N LEU A 184 -9.67 -3.60 18.30
CA LEU A 184 -8.68 -3.49 19.37
C LEU A 184 -9.33 -3.47 20.76
N GLY A 185 -10.44 -2.77 20.92
CA GLY A 185 -11.20 -2.71 22.16
C GLY A 185 -11.73 -4.07 22.57
N HIS A 186 -12.28 -4.82 21.63
CA HIS A 186 -12.78 -6.17 21.89
C HIS A 186 -11.66 -7.16 22.23
N GLU A 187 -10.57 -7.16 21.47
CA GLU A 187 -9.37 -7.96 21.73
C GLU A 187 -8.74 -7.63 23.09
N GLY A 188 -8.80 -6.37 23.50
CA GLY A 188 -8.30 -5.87 24.79
C GLY A 188 -9.27 -6.00 25.96
N GLY A 189 -10.47 -6.58 25.77
CA GLY A 189 -11.48 -6.75 26.83
C GLY A 189 -12.20 -5.45 27.23
N THR A 190 -12.13 -4.38 26.42
CA THR A 190 -12.83 -3.11 26.66
C THR A 190 -14.11 -3.01 25.81
N ASP A 191 -14.98 -4.00 25.95
CA ASP A 191 -16.15 -4.21 25.09
C ASP A 191 -17.13 -3.04 25.06
N LEU A 192 -17.29 -2.28 26.15
CA LEU A 192 -18.10 -1.10 26.14
C LEU A 192 -17.57 -0.02 25.17
N GLN A 193 -16.25 0.17 25.13
CA GLN A 193 -15.63 1.09 24.17
C GLN A 193 -15.69 0.53 22.74
N ALA A 194 -15.47 -0.78 22.58
CA ALA A 194 -15.57 -1.47 21.30
C ALA A 194 -16.97 -1.29 20.69
N ARG A 195 -18.04 -1.48 21.50
CA ARG A 195 -19.43 -1.24 21.11
C ARG A 195 -19.61 0.19 20.59
N ALA A 196 -19.11 1.19 21.32
CA ALA A 196 -19.26 2.60 20.94
C ALA A 196 -18.57 2.91 19.61
N PHE A 197 -17.38 2.38 19.36
CA PHE A 197 -16.68 2.54 18.07
C PHE A 197 -17.39 1.81 16.94
N LEU A 198 -17.88 0.59 17.17
CA LEU A 198 -18.64 -0.17 16.18
C LEU A 198 -19.96 0.52 15.80
N GLN A 199 -20.67 1.07 16.75
CA GLN A 199 -21.89 1.84 16.47
C GLN A 199 -21.60 3.07 15.60
N ARG A 200 -20.52 3.79 15.88
CA ARG A 200 -20.07 4.90 15.04
C ARG A 200 -19.70 4.44 13.64
N TYR A 201 -18.98 3.32 13.49
CA TYR A 201 -18.69 2.73 12.21
C TYR A 201 -19.98 2.45 11.41
N LEU A 202 -20.96 1.78 12.02
CA LEU A 202 -22.21 1.41 11.38
C LEU A 202 -23.11 2.62 11.05
N ALA A 203 -22.84 3.78 11.65
CA ALA A 203 -23.52 5.04 11.32
C ALA A 203 -22.94 5.72 10.08
N VAL A 204 -21.68 5.48 9.74
CA VAL A 204 -20.96 6.20 8.66
C VAL A 204 -20.59 5.31 7.47
N ALA A 205 -20.70 3.98 7.61
CA ALA A 205 -20.35 3.03 6.57
C ALA A 205 -21.37 1.88 6.50
N PRO A 206 -21.53 1.25 5.33
CA PRO A 206 -22.32 0.02 5.20
C PRO A 206 -21.79 -1.08 6.13
N ALA A 207 -22.70 -1.87 6.68
CA ALA A 207 -22.30 -3.05 7.44
C ALA A 207 -21.52 -4.03 6.55
N THR A 208 -20.50 -4.65 7.12
CA THR A 208 -19.75 -5.75 6.51
C THR A 208 -19.95 -7.00 7.36
N ALA A 209 -19.69 -8.19 6.78
CA ALA A 209 -19.74 -9.43 7.53
C ALA A 209 -18.82 -9.39 8.76
N GLU A 210 -17.60 -8.88 8.58
CA GLU A 210 -16.62 -8.66 9.65
C GLU A 210 -17.17 -7.78 10.79
N ALA A 211 -17.81 -6.65 10.44
CA ALA A 211 -18.37 -5.74 11.44
C ALA A 211 -19.54 -6.35 12.21
N LEU A 212 -20.44 -7.10 11.53
CA LEU A 212 -21.52 -7.78 12.19
C LEU A 212 -21.04 -8.94 13.08
N TRP A 213 -20.03 -9.67 12.65
CA TRP A 213 -19.38 -10.70 13.45
C TRP A 213 -18.71 -10.12 14.70
N LEU A 214 -17.98 -9.01 14.53
CA LEU A 214 -17.41 -8.29 15.67
C LEU A 214 -18.50 -7.84 16.65
N GLY A 215 -19.61 -7.27 16.14
CA GLY A 215 -20.74 -6.85 16.97
C GLY A 215 -21.34 -8.05 17.75
N TYR A 216 -21.53 -9.19 17.10
CA TYR A 216 -21.96 -10.42 17.76
C TYR A 216 -21.00 -10.82 18.89
N GLY A 217 -19.69 -10.77 18.68
CA GLY A 217 -18.69 -11.10 19.69
C GLY A 217 -18.73 -10.16 20.90
N ILE A 218 -18.77 -8.85 20.63
CA ILE A 218 -18.84 -7.81 21.65
C ILE A 218 -20.08 -8.00 22.54
N GLU A 219 -21.26 -8.15 21.93
CA GLU A 219 -22.52 -8.26 22.69
C GLU A 219 -22.58 -9.55 23.50
N ARG A 220 -22.05 -10.66 22.92
CA ARG A 220 -21.91 -11.94 23.65
C ARG A 220 -21.00 -11.80 24.87
N SER A 221 -19.88 -11.15 24.72
CA SER A 221 -18.94 -10.90 25.82
C SER A 221 -19.56 -10.02 26.94
N MET A 222 -20.40 -9.07 26.56
CA MET A 222 -21.11 -8.21 27.50
C MET A 222 -22.36 -8.87 28.11
N GLY A 223 -22.76 -10.05 27.64
CA GLY A 223 -23.95 -10.75 28.11
C GLY A 223 -25.28 -10.26 27.50
N ASP A 224 -25.23 -9.37 26.51
CA ASP A 224 -26.41 -8.89 25.80
C ASP A 224 -26.82 -9.86 24.68
N ILE A 225 -27.48 -10.95 25.09
CA ILE A 225 -27.86 -12.02 24.15
C ILE A 225 -28.87 -11.54 23.11
N GLY A 226 -29.73 -10.57 23.47
CA GLY A 226 -30.71 -10.01 22.54
C GLY A 226 -30.04 -9.29 21.39
N GLN A 227 -29.12 -8.40 21.69
CA GLN A 227 -28.38 -7.64 20.69
C GLN A 227 -27.41 -8.52 19.89
N ALA A 228 -26.76 -9.51 20.53
CA ALA A 228 -25.97 -10.51 19.83
C ALA A 228 -26.84 -11.28 18.82
N GLY A 229 -28.04 -11.67 19.19
CA GLY A 229 -28.99 -12.32 18.29
C GLY A 229 -29.38 -11.48 17.08
N GLU A 230 -29.50 -10.19 17.23
CA GLU A 230 -29.78 -9.28 16.11
C GLU A 230 -28.59 -9.19 15.13
N TYR A 231 -27.35 -9.08 15.62
CA TYR A 231 -26.16 -9.17 14.77
C TYR A 231 -26.07 -10.51 14.04
N ALA A 232 -26.33 -11.62 14.74
CA ALA A 232 -26.34 -12.97 14.17
C ALA A 232 -27.40 -13.11 13.05
N ARG A 233 -28.62 -12.58 13.29
CA ARG A 233 -29.68 -12.58 12.29
C ARG A 233 -29.28 -11.80 11.04
N ARG A 234 -28.77 -10.57 11.21
CA ARG A 234 -28.30 -9.75 10.11
C ARG A 234 -27.21 -10.45 9.31
N LEU A 235 -26.21 -11.04 9.97
CA LEU A 235 -25.12 -11.78 9.35
C LEU A 235 -25.65 -12.89 8.44
N LYS A 236 -26.59 -13.71 8.95
CA LYS A 236 -27.22 -14.81 8.18
C LYS A 236 -28.04 -14.32 6.98
N VAL A 237 -28.68 -13.16 7.09
CA VAL A 237 -29.56 -12.62 6.03
C VAL A 237 -28.77 -11.83 5.01
N GLU A 238 -27.91 -10.92 5.46
CA GLU A 238 -27.19 -9.97 4.58
C GLU A 238 -25.94 -10.59 3.96
N PHE A 239 -25.30 -11.56 4.66
CA PHE A 239 -24.02 -12.16 4.30
C PHE A 239 -24.03 -13.70 4.39
N ALA A 240 -25.07 -14.34 3.90
CA ALA A 240 -25.32 -15.79 4.04
C ALA A 240 -24.18 -16.71 3.57
N ARG A 241 -23.29 -16.22 2.70
CA ARG A 241 -22.16 -16.99 2.13
C ARG A 241 -20.80 -16.51 2.62
N SER A 242 -20.73 -15.68 3.65
CA SER A 242 -19.47 -15.21 4.20
C SER A 242 -18.87 -16.24 5.16
N GLU A 243 -17.56 -16.16 5.34
CA GLU A 243 -16.82 -17.00 6.30
C GLU A 243 -17.35 -16.77 7.73
N GLU A 244 -17.68 -15.54 8.09
CA GLU A 244 -18.21 -15.18 9.41
C GLU A 244 -19.57 -15.85 9.68
N THR A 245 -20.40 -15.99 8.64
CA THR A 245 -21.66 -16.73 8.78
C THR A 245 -21.42 -18.23 8.99
N GLU A 246 -20.44 -18.80 8.31
CA GLU A 246 -20.05 -20.19 8.54
C GLU A 246 -19.52 -20.41 9.97
N LEU A 247 -18.70 -19.48 10.47
CA LEU A 247 -18.19 -19.50 11.85
C LEU A 247 -19.34 -19.40 12.86
N LEU A 248 -20.30 -18.51 12.62
CA LEU A 248 -21.50 -18.38 13.46
C LEU A 248 -22.30 -19.67 13.52
N LEU A 249 -22.58 -20.29 12.38
CA LEU A 249 -23.35 -21.54 12.31
C LEU A 249 -22.62 -22.71 12.99
N LYS A 250 -21.31 -22.79 12.85
CA LYS A 250 -20.49 -23.76 13.57
C LYS A 250 -20.60 -23.56 15.08
N GLN A 251 -20.49 -22.34 15.56
CA GLN A 251 -20.61 -22.02 16.98
C GLN A 251 -22.00 -22.35 17.54
N GLU A 252 -23.07 -22.02 16.80
CA GLU A 252 -24.44 -22.32 17.20
C GLU A 252 -24.75 -23.84 17.22
N SER A 253 -24.17 -24.61 16.30
CA SER A 253 -24.35 -26.04 16.21
C SER A 253 -23.54 -26.86 17.23
N GLY A 254 -22.66 -26.21 17.99
CA GLY A 254 -21.74 -26.90 18.91
C GLY A 254 -20.73 -27.83 18.22
N ARG A 255 -20.54 -27.68 16.90
CA ARG A 255 -19.54 -28.45 16.13
C ARG A 255 -18.19 -27.76 16.18
N PRO A 256 -17.10 -28.52 16.46
CA PRO A 256 -15.74 -27.99 16.44
C PRO A 256 -15.28 -27.55 15.05
#